data_e8ad760b94a72523a3cb04fe2ef22b79
#
_entry.id   e8ad760b94a72523a3cb04fe2ef22b79
#
_cell.length_a   1.000
_cell.length_b   1.000
_cell.length_c   1.000
_cell.angle_alpha   90.00
_cell.angle_beta   90.00
_cell.angle_gamma   90.00
#
_symmetry.space_group_name_H-M   'P 1'
#
loop_
_entity.id
_entity.type
_entity.pdbx_description
1 polymer ?
#
loop_
_entity_poly.entity_id
_entity_poly.type
_entity_poly.pdbx_seq_one_letter_code
_entity_poly.pdbx_strand_id
1 'polypeptide(L)'
;EVAKLNGVKLAPEHYADRPVYRYLPVNEQLMKLLGFFLAEGSLSQRGGVRLTFGRRNQGYMEEMRKSFADVFGVEPVIYQGVKGRANELRVVHSVVTAAFRFVFGFDGARAHTKRIPDLVYNVTPQLQLAFLRGYLLGDGTVSKNRLSWTTVSPQLASGLMHLLLAHGVMASHSVHAPAAPSAQLVRGKPVAGRYPVHTVVVAVGDDMQKLQSVWCDHPNAPALAAKLAAGRRNHRNRAFVSIDADLVG
;
A
#
# COMPACT_ATOMS: atom_id res chain seq x y z
N GLU A 1 19.62 -2.79 -24.39
CA GLU A 1 18.49 -3.24 -25.26
C GLU A 1 17.13 -2.75 -24.75
N VAL A 2 16.85 -2.83 -23.45
CA VAL A 2 15.59 -2.33 -22.86
C VAL A 2 15.37 -0.84 -23.13
N ALA A 3 16.43 -0.02 -23.09
CA ALA A 3 16.35 1.41 -23.37
C ALA A 3 15.97 1.72 -24.85
N LYS A 4 16.32 0.84 -25.80
CA LYS A 4 15.92 0.99 -27.22
C LYS A 4 14.46 0.61 -27.45
N LEU A 5 13.89 -0.26 -26.60
CA LEU A 5 12.50 -0.69 -26.68
C LEU A 5 11.55 0.30 -25.99
N ASN A 6 12.03 1.13 -25.06
CA ASN A 6 11.24 2.16 -24.40
C ASN A 6 10.70 3.26 -25.33
N GLY A 7 11.19 3.34 -26.57
CA GLY A 7 10.63 4.22 -27.59
C GLY A 7 9.31 3.74 -28.20
N VAL A 8 8.95 2.46 -27.96
CA VAL A 8 7.70 1.90 -28.48
C VAL A 8 6.59 2.14 -27.46
N LYS A 9 5.59 2.91 -27.82
CA LYS A 9 4.43 3.23 -27.00
C LYS A 9 3.21 2.44 -27.46
N LEU A 10 2.38 2.06 -26.49
CA LEU A 10 1.07 1.45 -26.75
C LEU A 10 -0.02 2.51 -26.58
N ALA A 11 -0.90 2.60 -27.56
CA ALA A 11 -2.10 3.41 -27.47
C ALA A 11 -3.30 2.57 -27.89
N PRO A 12 -4.46 2.76 -27.27
CA PRO A 12 -5.72 2.23 -27.77
C PRO A 12 -6.01 2.85 -29.15
N GLU A 13 -6.70 2.09 -30.00
CA GLU A 13 -7.02 2.53 -31.35
C GLU A 13 -7.68 3.91 -31.42
N HIS A 14 -8.51 4.23 -30.43
CA HIS A 14 -9.22 5.52 -30.32
C HIS A 14 -8.48 6.61 -29.50
N TYR A 15 -7.26 6.32 -28.99
CA TYR A 15 -6.48 7.24 -28.14
C TYR A 15 -5.02 7.28 -28.59
N ALA A 16 -4.78 7.34 -29.90
CA ALA A 16 -3.43 7.35 -30.47
C ALA A 16 -2.55 8.50 -29.97
N ASP A 17 -3.18 9.60 -29.53
CA ASP A 17 -2.54 10.79 -28.95
C ASP A 17 -2.10 10.60 -27.49
N ARG A 18 -2.51 9.49 -26.84
CA ARG A 18 -2.16 9.16 -25.43
C ARG A 18 -1.44 7.82 -25.33
N PRO A 19 -0.25 7.69 -25.91
CA PRO A 19 0.50 6.44 -25.85
C PRO A 19 1.03 6.17 -24.44
N VAL A 20 1.12 4.91 -24.05
CA VAL A 20 1.82 4.42 -22.86
C VAL A 20 3.08 3.66 -23.26
N TYR A 21 4.04 3.52 -22.34
CA TYR A 21 5.22 2.71 -22.61
C TYR A 21 4.83 1.22 -22.75
N ARG A 22 5.37 0.58 -23.78
CA ARG A 22 5.17 -0.86 -24.02
C ARG A 22 5.83 -1.70 -22.92
N TYR A 23 6.98 -1.28 -22.43
CA TYR A 23 7.75 -1.93 -21.40
C TYR A 23 7.74 -1.05 -20.16
N LEU A 24 7.20 -1.58 -19.07
CA LEU A 24 7.16 -0.86 -17.80
C LEU A 24 8.41 -1.22 -16.99
N PRO A 25 9.13 -0.23 -16.47
CA PRO A 25 10.26 -0.48 -15.59
C PRO A 25 9.75 -1.02 -14.25
N VAL A 26 10.20 -2.22 -13.87
CA VAL A 26 9.97 -2.73 -12.52
C VAL A 26 11.04 -2.14 -11.62
N ASN A 27 10.76 -0.99 -11.04
CA ASN A 27 11.65 -0.21 -10.19
C ASN A 27 10.96 0.20 -8.88
N GLU A 28 11.68 0.87 -8.00
CA GLU A 28 11.15 1.33 -6.70
C GLU A 28 9.93 2.26 -6.86
N GLN A 29 9.92 3.07 -7.90
CA GLN A 29 8.84 4.02 -8.16
C GLN A 29 7.53 3.31 -8.51
N LEU A 30 7.58 2.29 -9.39
CA LEU A 30 6.43 1.44 -9.68
C LEU A 30 5.99 0.70 -8.42
N MET A 31 6.92 0.07 -7.70
CA MET A 31 6.57 -0.72 -6.52
C MET A 31 5.93 0.12 -5.42
N LYS A 32 6.46 1.32 -5.16
CA LYS A 32 5.87 2.28 -4.22
C LYS A 32 4.47 2.72 -4.65
N LEU A 33 4.28 2.99 -5.96
CA LEU A 33 2.98 3.32 -6.53
C LEU A 33 1.97 2.18 -6.35
N LEU A 34 2.36 0.92 -6.60
CA LEU A 34 1.48 -0.24 -6.41
C LEU A 34 1.11 -0.45 -4.93
N GLY A 35 2.05 -0.23 -4.03
CA GLY A 35 1.78 -0.27 -2.58
C GLY A 35 0.79 0.81 -2.15
N PHE A 36 0.98 2.04 -2.60
CA PHE A 36 0.07 3.15 -2.33
C PHE A 36 -1.31 2.91 -2.96
N PHE A 37 -1.35 2.35 -4.18
CA PHE A 37 -2.61 1.97 -4.83
C PHE A 37 -3.35 0.88 -4.05
N LEU A 38 -2.66 -0.10 -3.49
CA LEU A 38 -3.28 -1.13 -2.64
C LEU A 38 -3.99 -0.51 -1.43
N ALA A 39 -3.42 0.55 -0.85
CA ALA A 39 -4.02 1.31 0.25
C ALA A 39 -5.21 2.14 -0.23
N GLU A 40 -4.96 3.14 -1.05
CA GLU A 40 -5.83 4.27 -1.36
C GLU A 40 -6.40 4.23 -2.78
N GLY A 41 -6.08 3.15 -3.52
CA GLY A 41 -6.46 3.02 -4.92
C GLY A 41 -7.83 2.39 -5.14
N SER A 42 -8.40 2.73 -6.28
CA SER A 42 -9.60 2.07 -6.82
C SER A 42 -9.59 2.04 -8.35
N LEU A 43 -10.19 1.00 -8.91
CA LEU A 43 -10.41 0.85 -10.35
C LEU A 43 -11.89 0.99 -10.66
N SER A 44 -12.20 1.67 -11.75
CA SER A 44 -13.53 1.65 -12.33
C SER A 44 -13.45 1.49 -13.84
N GLN A 45 -14.49 0.89 -14.44
CA GLN A 45 -14.55 0.71 -15.89
C GLN A 45 -14.53 2.03 -16.66
N ARG A 46 -15.22 3.06 -16.14
CA ARG A 46 -15.32 4.37 -16.79
C ARG A 46 -14.34 5.41 -16.24
N GLY A 47 -13.93 5.28 -14.98
CA GLY A 47 -13.09 6.26 -14.29
C GLY A 47 -11.60 5.92 -14.27
N GLY A 48 -11.21 4.77 -14.82
CA GLY A 48 -9.81 4.35 -14.86
C GLY A 48 -9.22 4.03 -13.48
N VAL A 49 -7.94 4.32 -13.34
CA VAL A 49 -7.17 4.22 -12.08
C VAL A 49 -7.35 5.50 -11.28
N ARG A 50 -7.68 5.36 -10.01
CA ARG A 50 -7.87 6.49 -9.10
C ARG A 50 -7.13 6.27 -7.80
N LEU A 51 -6.42 7.29 -7.32
CA LEU A 51 -5.88 7.40 -5.97
C LEU A 51 -6.61 8.50 -5.22
N THR A 52 -6.91 8.26 -3.94
CA THR A 52 -7.62 9.21 -3.08
C THR A 52 -6.66 9.72 -2.00
N PHE A 53 -6.61 11.04 -1.80
CA PHE A 53 -5.69 11.68 -0.86
C PHE A 53 -6.49 12.44 0.20
N GLY A 54 -6.53 11.88 1.39
CA GLY A 54 -7.02 12.55 2.58
C GLY A 54 -6.01 13.55 3.15
N ARG A 55 -6.35 14.18 4.28
CA ARG A 55 -5.47 15.18 4.92
C ARG A 55 -4.08 14.63 5.29
N ARG A 56 -4.00 13.33 5.64
CA ARG A 56 -2.76 12.71 6.13
C ARG A 56 -1.77 12.38 5.01
N ASN A 57 -2.28 12.02 3.84
CA ASN A 57 -1.46 11.53 2.73
C ASN A 57 -1.43 12.49 1.53
N GLN A 58 -2.01 13.70 1.69
CA GLN A 58 -2.02 14.71 0.62
C GLN A 58 -0.62 15.11 0.14
N GLY A 59 0.38 15.10 1.03
CA GLY A 59 1.77 15.41 0.68
C GLY A 59 2.41 14.44 -0.33
N TYR A 60 1.84 13.23 -0.49
CA TYR A 60 2.36 12.24 -1.45
C TYR A 60 1.72 12.32 -2.84
N MET A 61 0.74 13.20 -3.03
CA MET A 61 -0.01 13.29 -4.29
C MET A 61 0.90 13.61 -5.48
N GLU A 62 1.80 14.58 -5.31
CA GLU A 62 2.72 14.96 -6.38
C GLU A 62 3.73 13.86 -6.72
N GLU A 63 4.22 13.15 -5.73
CA GLU A 63 5.07 11.97 -5.94
C GLU A 63 4.35 10.87 -6.73
N MET A 64 3.10 10.58 -6.38
CA MET A 64 2.30 9.59 -7.11
C MET A 64 1.97 10.07 -8.53
N ARG A 65 1.70 11.36 -8.73
CA ARG A 65 1.52 11.95 -10.06
C ARG A 65 2.76 11.73 -10.93
N LYS A 66 3.92 12.08 -10.39
CA LYS A 66 5.21 11.89 -11.08
C LYS A 66 5.46 10.41 -11.38
N SER A 67 5.11 9.52 -10.44
CA SER A 67 5.27 8.07 -10.65
C SER A 67 4.44 7.56 -11.84
N PHE A 68 3.22 8.04 -12.04
CA PHE A 68 2.45 7.70 -13.23
C PHE A 68 3.09 8.23 -14.52
N ALA A 69 3.57 9.47 -14.52
CA ALA A 69 4.22 10.07 -15.67
C ALA A 69 5.50 9.31 -16.05
N ASP A 70 6.36 9.04 -15.08
CA ASP A 70 7.66 8.41 -15.31
C ASP A 70 7.52 6.91 -15.69
N VAL A 71 6.60 6.19 -15.07
CA VAL A 71 6.44 4.74 -15.29
C VAL A 71 5.60 4.43 -16.52
N PHE A 72 4.49 5.15 -16.72
CA PHE A 72 3.52 4.85 -17.78
C PHE A 72 3.59 5.84 -18.95
N GLY A 73 4.27 6.98 -18.80
CA GLY A 73 4.23 8.08 -19.76
C GLY A 73 2.89 8.80 -19.81
N VAL A 74 2.08 8.72 -18.75
CA VAL A 74 0.73 9.31 -18.71
C VAL A 74 0.62 10.27 -17.53
N GLU A 75 0.23 11.52 -17.84
CA GLU A 75 -0.05 12.52 -16.81
C GLU A 75 -1.45 12.31 -16.21
N PRO A 76 -1.54 12.08 -14.90
CA PRO A 76 -2.82 12.02 -14.21
C PRO A 76 -3.50 13.38 -14.13
N VAL A 77 -4.82 13.38 -14.07
CA VAL A 77 -5.63 14.57 -13.76
C VAL A 77 -5.86 14.66 -12.26
N ILE A 78 -5.59 15.83 -11.69
CA ILE A 78 -5.84 16.13 -10.28
C ILE A 78 -7.23 16.74 -10.14
N TYR A 79 -8.08 16.13 -9.31
CA TYR A 79 -9.36 16.66 -8.90
C TYR A 79 -9.28 17.16 -7.47
N GLN A 80 -9.46 18.45 -7.29
CA GLN A 80 -9.49 19.06 -5.96
C GLN A 80 -10.80 18.74 -5.26
N GLY A 81 -10.70 18.23 -4.05
CA GLY A 81 -11.87 17.94 -3.22
C GLY A 81 -12.56 19.22 -2.76
N VAL A 82 -13.85 19.35 -3.06
CA VAL A 82 -14.68 20.49 -2.65
C VAL A 82 -15.40 20.15 -1.34
N LYS A 83 -15.59 21.14 -0.44
CA LYS A 83 -16.34 21.00 0.83
C LYS A 83 -15.83 19.88 1.74
N GLY A 84 -14.49 19.77 1.91
CA GLY A 84 -13.87 18.77 2.81
C GLY A 84 -13.79 17.36 2.25
N ARG A 85 -14.08 17.15 0.96
CA ARG A 85 -13.78 15.89 0.27
C ARG A 85 -12.28 15.74 0.04
N ALA A 86 -11.84 14.49 -0.05
CA ALA A 86 -10.46 14.17 -0.39
C ALA A 86 -10.13 14.60 -1.83
N ASN A 87 -8.87 14.93 -2.08
CA ASN A 87 -8.36 15.13 -3.42
C ASN A 87 -8.24 13.78 -4.13
N GLU A 88 -8.34 13.77 -5.44
CA GLU A 88 -8.20 12.57 -6.25
C GLU A 88 -7.22 12.79 -7.39
N LEU A 89 -6.41 11.78 -7.65
CA LEU A 89 -5.58 11.67 -8.81
C LEU A 89 -6.17 10.57 -9.70
N ARG A 90 -6.44 10.90 -10.98
CA ARG A 90 -7.09 9.97 -11.90
C ARG A 90 -6.31 9.81 -13.18
N VAL A 91 -6.15 8.55 -13.59
CA VAL A 91 -5.63 8.16 -14.91
C VAL A 91 -6.76 7.47 -15.68
N VAL A 92 -7.41 8.21 -16.58
CA VAL A 92 -8.46 7.68 -17.45
C VAL A 92 -7.81 7.19 -18.73
N HIS A 93 -7.28 5.97 -18.70
CA HIS A 93 -6.58 5.34 -19.81
C HIS A 93 -6.83 3.83 -19.80
N SER A 94 -7.36 3.29 -20.90
CA SER A 94 -7.77 1.87 -20.96
C SER A 94 -6.61 0.90 -20.77
N VAL A 95 -5.45 1.15 -21.38
CA VAL A 95 -4.26 0.28 -21.27
C VAL A 95 -3.70 0.32 -19.85
N VAL A 96 -3.59 1.50 -19.21
CA VAL A 96 -3.15 1.60 -17.81
C VAL A 96 -4.13 0.90 -16.88
N THR A 97 -5.44 1.08 -17.10
CA THR A 97 -6.47 0.39 -16.31
C THR A 97 -6.38 -1.12 -16.47
N ALA A 98 -6.14 -1.61 -17.70
CA ALA A 98 -5.95 -3.03 -17.96
C ALA A 98 -4.67 -3.55 -17.28
N ALA A 99 -3.57 -2.80 -17.30
CA ALA A 99 -2.35 -3.17 -16.60
C ALA A 99 -2.58 -3.31 -15.09
N PHE A 100 -3.25 -2.35 -14.45
CA PHE A 100 -3.60 -2.46 -13.03
C PHE A 100 -4.49 -3.66 -12.74
N ARG A 101 -5.47 -3.94 -13.60
CA ARG A 101 -6.41 -5.04 -13.41
C ARG A 101 -5.78 -6.41 -13.64
N PHE A 102 -5.12 -6.60 -14.78
CA PHE A 102 -4.75 -7.93 -15.26
C PHE A 102 -3.26 -8.26 -15.06
N VAL A 103 -2.37 -7.25 -15.12
CA VAL A 103 -0.93 -7.47 -14.92
C VAL A 103 -0.58 -7.40 -13.44
N PHE A 104 -1.11 -6.40 -12.72
CA PHE A 104 -0.85 -6.24 -11.29
C PHE A 104 -1.90 -6.91 -10.40
N GLY A 105 -2.96 -7.49 -10.97
CA GLY A 105 -3.94 -8.28 -10.23
C GLY A 105 -4.90 -7.49 -9.35
N PHE A 106 -5.09 -6.18 -9.61
CA PHE A 106 -6.09 -5.37 -8.94
C PHE A 106 -7.44 -5.45 -9.67
N ASP A 107 -8.05 -6.59 -9.68
CA ASP A 107 -9.25 -6.93 -10.45
C ASP A 107 -10.57 -6.30 -9.97
N GLY A 108 -10.50 -5.15 -9.32
CA GLY A 108 -11.64 -4.46 -8.70
C GLY A 108 -11.99 -5.00 -7.32
N ALA A 109 -11.02 -5.63 -6.68
CA ALA A 109 -11.14 -6.19 -5.34
C ALA A 109 -11.74 -5.17 -4.36
N ARG A 110 -12.73 -5.63 -3.59
CA ARG A 110 -13.28 -4.89 -2.47
C ARG A 110 -12.30 -4.95 -1.30
N ALA A 111 -12.46 -4.07 -0.31
CA ALA A 111 -11.55 -4.00 0.83
C ALA A 111 -11.24 -5.38 1.48
N HIS A 112 -12.23 -6.26 1.58
CA HIS A 112 -12.09 -7.59 2.19
C HIS A 112 -11.49 -8.67 1.26
N THR A 113 -11.29 -8.38 -0.02
CA THR A 113 -10.66 -9.29 -1.00
C THR A 113 -9.35 -8.75 -1.55
N LYS A 114 -8.83 -7.64 -1.00
CA LYS A 114 -7.52 -7.10 -1.35
C LYS A 114 -6.43 -8.13 -1.05
N ARG A 115 -5.43 -8.21 -1.92
CA ARG A 115 -4.23 -9.05 -1.74
C ARG A 115 -3.00 -8.34 -2.27
N ILE A 116 -1.84 -8.75 -1.81
CA ILE A 116 -0.57 -8.27 -2.38
C ILE A 116 -0.45 -8.84 -3.80
N PRO A 117 -0.10 -8.01 -4.80
CA PRO A 117 0.16 -8.48 -6.17
C PRO A 117 1.25 -9.55 -6.22
N ASP A 118 1.07 -10.57 -7.06
CA ASP A 118 2.04 -11.66 -7.21
C ASP A 118 3.42 -11.16 -7.66
N LEU A 119 3.47 -10.08 -8.44
CA LEU A 119 4.71 -9.40 -8.82
C LEU A 119 5.59 -9.07 -7.61
N VAL A 120 5.00 -8.67 -6.48
CA VAL A 120 5.75 -8.27 -5.28
C VAL A 120 6.59 -9.39 -4.72
N TYR A 121 6.13 -10.64 -4.82
CA TYR A 121 6.87 -11.80 -4.34
C TYR A 121 7.98 -12.26 -5.30
N ASN A 122 7.99 -11.72 -6.53
CA ASN A 122 8.90 -12.12 -7.61
C ASN A 122 9.91 -11.03 -7.98
N VAL A 123 10.14 -10.06 -7.09
CA VAL A 123 11.12 -8.98 -7.27
C VAL A 123 12.19 -9.03 -6.17
N THR A 124 13.24 -8.21 -6.34
CA THR A 124 14.32 -8.12 -5.34
C THR A 124 13.82 -7.60 -3.98
N PRO A 125 14.49 -7.92 -2.87
CA PRO A 125 14.12 -7.43 -1.54
C PRO A 125 13.95 -5.92 -1.45
N GLN A 126 14.80 -5.13 -2.12
CA GLN A 126 14.66 -3.66 -2.18
C GLN A 126 13.34 -3.21 -2.79
N LEU A 127 12.93 -3.85 -3.88
CA LEU A 127 11.66 -3.55 -4.54
C LEU A 127 10.45 -3.96 -3.68
N GLN A 128 10.57 -5.05 -2.92
CA GLN A 128 9.56 -5.44 -1.93
C GLN A 128 9.42 -4.39 -0.82
N LEU A 129 10.54 -3.86 -0.31
CA LEU A 129 10.53 -2.79 0.69
C LEU A 129 9.93 -1.49 0.12
N ALA A 130 10.18 -1.16 -1.15
CA ALA A 130 9.55 -0.02 -1.82
C ALA A 130 8.01 -0.18 -1.90
N PHE A 131 7.53 -1.39 -2.18
CA PHE A 131 6.09 -1.69 -2.11
C PHE A 131 5.53 -1.50 -0.71
N LEU A 132 6.17 -2.07 0.32
CA LEU A 132 5.76 -1.91 1.73
C LEU A 132 5.74 -0.44 2.14
N ARG A 133 6.73 0.37 1.68
CA ARG A 133 6.77 1.82 1.90
C ARG A 133 5.52 2.50 1.32
N GLY A 134 5.17 2.22 0.06
CA GLY A 134 3.96 2.76 -0.55
C GLY A 134 2.69 2.39 0.23
N TYR A 135 2.57 1.14 0.64
CA TYR A 135 1.42 0.67 1.40
C TYR A 135 1.36 1.30 2.81
N LEU A 136 2.50 1.47 3.49
CA LEU A 136 2.58 2.14 4.79
C LEU A 136 2.12 3.61 4.71
N LEU A 137 2.52 4.33 3.66
CA LEU A 137 2.19 5.74 3.47
C LEU A 137 0.69 5.97 3.25
N GLY A 138 -0.03 5.01 2.68
CA GLY A 138 -1.49 5.07 2.51
C GLY A 138 -2.25 4.63 3.77
N ASP A 139 -2.16 3.36 4.12
CA ASP A 139 -2.98 2.70 5.15
C ASP A 139 -2.22 2.36 6.44
N GLY A 140 -0.90 2.60 6.49
CA GLY A 140 -0.11 2.27 7.65
C GLY A 140 -0.14 3.32 8.75
N THR A 141 0.32 2.93 9.92
CA THR A 141 0.51 3.81 11.06
C THR A 141 1.92 3.66 11.60
N VAL A 142 2.63 4.78 11.70
CA VAL A 142 3.91 4.88 12.38
C VAL A 142 3.73 5.59 13.71
N SER A 143 4.12 4.95 14.78
CA SER A 143 4.19 5.55 16.11
C SER A 143 5.59 5.43 16.68
N LYS A 144 5.87 6.11 17.78
CA LYS A 144 7.16 5.99 18.46
C LYS A 144 7.53 4.57 18.89
N ASN A 145 6.57 3.64 18.94
CA ASN A 145 6.78 2.28 19.46
C ASN A 145 6.52 1.16 18.47
N ARG A 146 5.91 1.44 17.30
CA ARG A 146 5.52 0.39 16.37
C ARG A 146 5.17 0.92 14.99
N LEU A 147 5.25 0.02 14.01
CA LEU A 147 4.53 0.10 12.75
C LEU A 147 3.31 -0.79 12.83
N SER A 148 2.21 -0.38 12.22
CA SER A 148 1.02 -1.24 12.15
C SER A 148 0.24 -0.99 10.87
N TRP A 149 -0.38 -2.06 10.37
CA TRP A 149 -1.31 -2.06 9.26
C TRP A 149 -2.61 -2.72 9.70
N THR A 150 -3.72 -2.14 9.28
CA THR A 150 -5.06 -2.65 9.61
C THR A 150 -5.82 -2.92 8.33
N THR A 151 -6.38 -4.11 8.20
CA THR A 151 -7.15 -4.50 7.02
C THR A 151 -8.33 -5.40 7.40
N VAL A 152 -9.35 -5.42 6.56
CA VAL A 152 -10.47 -6.38 6.65
C VAL A 152 -10.28 -7.57 5.70
N SER A 153 -9.13 -7.64 5.01
CA SER A 153 -8.77 -8.77 4.17
C SER A 153 -7.83 -9.73 4.90
N PRO A 154 -8.23 -10.96 5.17
CA PRO A 154 -7.34 -11.97 5.75
C PRO A 154 -6.19 -12.31 4.81
N GLN A 155 -6.42 -12.32 3.49
CA GLN A 155 -5.39 -12.59 2.50
C GLN A 155 -4.31 -11.50 2.48
N LEU A 156 -4.71 -10.23 2.60
CA LEU A 156 -3.77 -9.13 2.69
C LEU A 156 -2.97 -9.19 4.00
N ALA A 157 -3.61 -9.49 5.12
CA ALA A 157 -2.92 -9.66 6.40
C ALA A 157 -1.89 -10.80 6.35
N SER A 158 -2.27 -11.97 5.83
CA SER A 158 -1.35 -13.10 5.64
C SER A 158 -0.20 -12.77 4.68
N GLY A 159 -0.49 -12.08 3.58
CA GLY A 159 0.53 -11.63 2.63
C GLY A 159 1.54 -10.66 3.26
N LEU A 160 1.09 -9.73 4.10
CA LEU A 160 1.96 -8.83 4.85
C LEU A 160 2.86 -9.59 5.83
N MET A 161 2.28 -10.54 6.59
CA MET A 161 3.05 -11.40 7.50
C MET A 161 4.13 -12.16 6.74
N HIS A 162 3.78 -12.78 5.62
CA HIS A 162 4.73 -13.50 4.77
C HIS A 162 5.84 -12.59 4.24
N LEU A 163 5.49 -11.42 3.72
CA LEU A 163 6.45 -10.47 3.17
C LEU A 163 7.39 -9.94 4.25
N LEU A 164 6.89 -9.59 5.43
CA LEU A 164 7.70 -9.17 6.58
C LEU A 164 8.65 -10.28 7.04
N LEU A 165 8.16 -11.52 7.12
CA LEU A 165 8.97 -12.68 7.48
C LEU A 165 10.08 -12.94 6.46
N ALA A 166 9.85 -12.77 5.16
CA ALA A 166 10.87 -12.89 4.12
C ALA A 166 12.02 -11.88 4.31
N HIS A 167 11.76 -10.73 4.96
CA HIS A 167 12.79 -9.78 5.39
C HIS A 167 13.36 -10.05 6.78
N GLY A 168 13.06 -11.21 7.38
CA GLY A 168 13.48 -11.56 8.73
C GLY A 168 12.88 -10.68 9.82
N VAL A 169 11.68 -10.13 9.57
CA VAL A 169 10.94 -9.28 10.49
C VAL A 169 9.80 -10.07 11.11
N MET A 170 9.81 -10.20 12.43
CA MET A 170 8.74 -10.87 13.17
C MET A 170 7.63 -9.86 13.50
N ALA A 171 6.48 -10.02 12.87
CA ALA A 171 5.29 -9.23 13.15
C ALA A 171 4.29 -10.04 13.98
N SER A 172 3.51 -9.36 14.81
CA SER A 172 2.35 -9.94 15.47
C SER A 172 1.10 -9.69 14.63
N HIS A 173 0.17 -10.64 14.64
CA HIS A 173 -1.12 -10.54 13.99
C HIS A 173 -2.23 -10.74 15.02
N SER A 174 -3.20 -9.85 14.99
CA SER A 174 -4.41 -9.97 15.81
C SER A 174 -5.67 -9.80 14.96
N VAL A 175 -6.72 -10.50 15.34
CA VAL A 175 -8.02 -10.45 14.66
C VAL A 175 -9.05 -9.97 15.68
N HIS A 176 -9.78 -8.96 15.30
CA HIS A 176 -10.86 -8.39 16.13
C HIS A 176 -12.21 -8.58 15.44
N ALA A 177 -13.23 -8.82 16.23
CA ALA A 177 -14.60 -8.87 15.72
C ALA A 177 -14.97 -7.59 14.95
N PRO A 178 -15.91 -7.64 14.01
CA PRO A 178 -16.40 -6.46 13.33
C PRO A 178 -16.83 -5.38 14.33
N ALA A 179 -16.48 -4.13 14.05
CA ALA A 179 -16.86 -3.03 14.93
C ALA A 179 -18.40 -2.96 15.07
N ALA A 180 -18.88 -2.86 16.30
CA ALA A 180 -20.29 -2.59 16.58
C ALA A 180 -20.73 -1.28 15.88
N PRO A 181 -22.02 -1.10 15.59
CA PRO A 181 -22.53 0.14 15.02
C PRO A 181 -22.09 1.33 15.86
N SER A 182 -21.34 2.24 15.26
CA SER A 182 -20.89 3.45 15.96
C SER A 182 -21.98 4.52 15.95
N ALA A 183 -21.96 5.37 16.97
CA ALA A 183 -22.80 6.59 16.98
C ALA A 183 -22.42 7.55 15.85
N GLN A 184 -21.28 7.35 15.18
CA GLN A 184 -20.82 8.16 14.08
C GLN A 184 -21.63 7.84 12.82
N LEU A 185 -22.33 8.85 12.31
CA LEU A 185 -23.12 8.74 11.09
C LEU A 185 -22.26 9.12 9.88
N VAL A 186 -22.22 8.27 8.87
CA VAL A 186 -21.71 8.61 7.53
C VAL A 186 -22.90 8.71 6.59
N ARG A 187 -23.13 9.89 6.06
CA ARG A 187 -24.32 10.21 5.22
C ARG A 187 -25.64 9.85 5.92
N GLY A 188 -25.74 10.14 7.23
CA GLY A 188 -26.93 9.89 8.02
C GLY A 188 -27.20 8.42 8.40
N LYS A 189 -26.26 7.52 8.12
CA LYS A 189 -26.38 6.09 8.47
C LYS A 189 -25.29 5.68 9.45
N PRO A 190 -25.61 4.87 10.49
CA PRO A 190 -24.60 4.33 11.39
C PRO A 190 -23.63 3.44 10.62
N VAL A 191 -22.34 3.58 10.92
CA VAL A 191 -21.29 2.73 10.34
C VAL A 191 -21.11 1.52 11.23
N ALA A 192 -21.38 0.33 10.68
CA ALA A 192 -21.07 -0.94 11.30
C ALA A 192 -20.01 -1.69 10.51
N GLY A 193 -19.09 -2.32 11.21
CA GLY A 193 -18.15 -3.25 10.59
C GLY A 193 -18.90 -4.48 10.08
N ARG A 194 -18.56 -4.95 8.86
CA ARG A 194 -19.14 -6.16 8.28
C ARG A 194 -18.20 -7.36 8.38
N TYR A 195 -16.90 -7.10 8.51
CA TYR A 195 -15.86 -8.10 8.45
C TYR A 195 -14.94 -7.97 9.66
N PRO A 196 -14.31 -9.07 10.11
CA PRO A 196 -13.25 -9.02 11.10
C PRO A 196 -12.13 -8.08 10.66
N VAL A 197 -11.50 -7.45 11.63
CA VAL A 197 -10.40 -6.52 11.42
C VAL A 197 -9.09 -7.20 11.81
N HIS A 198 -8.19 -7.31 10.85
CA HIS A 198 -6.86 -7.87 11.01
C HIS A 198 -5.86 -6.73 11.24
N THR A 199 -5.07 -6.83 12.29
CA THR A 199 -4.00 -5.86 12.58
C THR A 199 -2.66 -6.58 12.60
N VAL A 200 -1.74 -6.14 11.74
CA VAL A 200 -0.35 -6.61 11.68
C VAL A 200 0.53 -5.54 12.30
N VAL A 201 1.36 -5.93 13.27
CA VAL A 201 2.18 -4.99 14.06
C VAL A 201 3.63 -5.45 14.11
N VAL A 202 4.55 -4.53 13.80
CA VAL A 202 5.98 -4.66 14.08
C VAL A 202 6.32 -3.75 15.26
N ALA A 203 6.70 -4.33 16.38
CA ALA A 203 7.09 -3.56 17.57
C ALA A 203 8.52 -2.99 17.43
N VAL A 204 8.80 -1.95 18.21
CA VAL A 204 10.15 -1.38 18.29
C VAL A 204 11.15 -2.44 18.76
N GLY A 205 12.22 -2.63 18.01
CA GLY A 205 13.28 -3.58 18.24
C GLY A 205 14.22 -3.61 17.04
N ASP A 206 15.09 -4.61 16.99
CA ASP A 206 16.10 -4.77 15.91
C ASP A 206 15.43 -4.91 14.54
N ASP A 207 14.28 -5.55 14.47
CA ASP A 207 13.51 -5.72 13.23
C ASP A 207 13.04 -4.39 12.62
N MET A 208 12.85 -3.36 13.45
CA MET A 208 12.46 -2.03 12.98
C MET A 208 13.55 -1.38 12.11
N GLN A 209 14.82 -1.66 12.39
CA GLN A 209 15.94 -1.15 11.60
C GLN A 209 15.95 -1.77 10.19
N LYS A 210 15.58 -3.05 10.06
CA LYS A 210 15.46 -3.73 8.75
C LYS A 210 14.41 -3.06 7.85
N LEU A 211 13.44 -2.39 8.44
CA LEU A 211 12.37 -1.67 7.75
C LEU A 211 12.62 -0.15 7.66
N GLN A 212 13.83 0.34 7.89
CA GLN A 212 14.11 1.79 7.88
C GLN A 212 13.68 2.46 6.58
N SER A 213 13.95 1.86 5.42
CA SER A 213 13.53 2.37 4.11
C SER A 213 12.01 2.40 3.91
N VAL A 214 11.26 1.62 4.70
CA VAL A 214 9.79 1.58 4.64
C VAL A 214 9.16 2.76 5.35
N TRP A 215 9.71 3.18 6.51
CA TRP A 215 9.08 4.18 7.36
C TRP A 215 9.78 5.55 7.40
N CYS A 216 10.98 5.69 6.81
CA CYS A 216 11.79 6.93 6.93
C CYS A 216 11.09 8.19 6.40
N ASP A 217 10.19 8.08 5.42
CA ASP A 217 9.47 9.23 4.83
C ASP A 217 8.14 9.53 5.55
N HIS A 218 7.74 8.70 6.48
CA HIS A 218 6.49 8.92 7.18
C HIS A 218 6.60 10.16 8.10
N PRO A 219 5.57 11.02 8.22
CA PRO A 219 5.62 12.22 9.06
C PRO A 219 6.03 11.95 10.51
N ASN A 220 5.73 10.77 11.06
CA ASN A 220 6.09 10.37 12.41
C ASN A 220 7.45 9.64 12.50
N ALA A 221 8.21 9.53 11.41
CA ALA A 221 9.53 8.91 11.39
C ALA A 221 10.50 9.50 12.43
N PRO A 222 10.57 10.84 12.66
CA PRO A 222 11.47 11.40 13.66
C PRO A 222 11.22 10.87 15.08
N ALA A 223 9.96 10.69 15.47
CA ALA A 223 9.61 10.18 16.79
C ALA A 223 10.01 8.70 16.97
N LEU A 224 9.89 7.89 15.90
CA LEU A 224 10.33 6.49 15.89
C LEU A 224 11.86 6.41 15.90
N ALA A 225 12.55 7.20 15.07
CA ALA A 225 14.00 7.25 14.99
C ALA A 225 14.63 7.64 16.35
N ALA A 226 14.09 8.68 17.00
CA ALA A 226 14.53 9.08 18.34
C ALA A 226 14.37 7.96 19.38
N LYS A 227 13.28 7.18 19.28
CA LYS A 227 13.05 6.03 20.17
C LYS A 227 14.02 4.89 19.93
N LEU A 228 14.36 4.62 18.67
CA LEU A 228 15.36 3.60 18.30
C LEU A 228 16.77 4.03 18.77
N ALA A 229 17.12 5.30 18.57
CA ALA A 229 18.43 5.85 18.98
C ALA A 229 18.61 5.88 20.51
N ALA A 230 17.53 6.13 21.26
CA ALA A 230 17.56 6.13 22.72
C ALA A 230 17.87 4.75 23.34
N GLY A 231 17.98 3.72 22.54
CA GLY A 231 18.32 2.36 22.92
C GLY A 231 17.39 1.77 23.97
N ARG A 232 16.70 0.70 23.69
CA ARG A 232 16.08 -0.09 24.75
C ARG A 232 17.11 -1.06 25.30
N ARG A 233 17.60 -0.84 26.52
CA ARG A 233 18.17 -1.90 27.35
C ARG A 233 17.11 -2.92 27.78
N ASN A 234 16.32 -3.44 26.85
CA ASN A 234 15.34 -4.49 27.14
C ASN A 234 15.81 -5.79 26.49
N HIS A 235 16.60 -6.55 27.25
CA HIS A 235 17.06 -7.90 26.95
C HIS A 235 15.92 -8.96 26.85
N ARG A 236 14.66 -8.54 26.65
CA ARG A 236 13.51 -9.46 26.64
C ARG A 236 12.69 -9.39 25.35
N ASN A 237 13.31 -9.12 24.21
CA ASN A 237 12.64 -9.37 22.94
C ASN A 237 12.63 -10.88 22.65
N ARG A 238 11.83 -11.62 23.41
CA ARG A 238 11.42 -12.95 23.00
C ARG A 238 10.34 -12.77 21.98
N ALA A 239 10.60 -13.19 20.73
CA ALA A 239 9.54 -13.36 19.75
C ALA A 239 8.63 -14.49 20.25
N PHE A 240 7.41 -14.16 20.60
CA PHE A 240 6.40 -15.16 20.90
C PHE A 240 5.62 -15.40 19.62
N VAL A 241 5.61 -16.63 19.15
CA VAL A 241 4.66 -17.12 18.16
C VAL A 241 3.49 -17.69 18.95
N SER A 242 2.33 -17.10 18.82
CA SER A 242 1.10 -17.70 19.33
C SER A 242 0.75 -18.88 18.42
N ILE A 243 0.91 -20.08 18.91
CA ILE A 243 0.45 -21.30 18.24
C ILE A 243 -0.95 -21.57 18.79
N ASP A 244 -1.90 -21.76 17.89
CA ASP A 244 -3.27 -22.11 18.26
C ASP A 244 -3.26 -23.45 18.98
N ALA A 245 -3.91 -23.53 20.14
CA ALA A 245 -3.90 -24.72 20.98
C ALA A 245 -4.43 -25.96 20.25
N ASP A 246 -5.29 -25.75 19.25
CA ASP A 246 -5.86 -26.81 18.40
C ASP A 246 -4.86 -27.43 17.41
N LEU A 247 -3.66 -26.82 17.26
CA LEU A 247 -2.58 -27.35 16.41
C LEU A 247 -1.52 -28.17 17.17
N VAL A 248 -1.65 -28.27 18.49
CA VAL A 248 -0.69 -28.96 19.39
C VAL A 248 -1.27 -30.24 19.96
N GLY A 249 -2.49 -30.65 19.53
CA GLY A 249 -3.16 -31.89 19.93
C GLY A 249 -2.67 -33.12 19.20
#